data_36997c857ba7bb4858e79f593195f3f6
#
_entry.id   36997c857ba7bb4858e79f593195f3f6
#
_cell.length_a   1.000
_cell.length_b   1.000
_cell.length_c   1.000
_cell.angle_alpha   90.00
_cell.angle_beta   90.00
_cell.angle_gamma   90.00
#
_symmetry.space_group_name_H-M   'P 1'
#
loop_
_entity.id
_entity.type
_entity.pdbx_description
1 polymer ?
#
loop_
_entity_poly.entity_id
_entity_poly.type
_entity_poly.pdbx_seq_one_letter_code
_entity_poly.pdbx_strand_id
1 'polypeptide(L)'
;MDHSDLGSAYEIEKQVNPSPWSKDNFYSSFDVGHHSLVCRIDSKIIGFVIFSLIKQESHLLNIGVAKDWQRKGAGAMLLKSLIKQSKVLGAKKVFLEVRSKNDNAIFFYTKYNFLKDAIRANYYSGSDPDDAILMSLEI
;
A
#
# COMPACT_ATOMS: atom_id res chain seq x y z
N MET A 1 6.14 2.05 11.59
CA MET A 1 6.52 3.44 11.26
C MET A 1 6.22 4.30 12.46
N ASP A 2 7.16 5.11 12.87
CA ASP A 2 6.92 6.12 13.89
C ASP A 2 6.95 7.53 13.29
N HIS A 3 6.73 8.54 14.12
CA HIS A 3 6.62 9.91 13.63
C HIS A 3 7.89 10.40 12.93
N SER A 4 9.06 9.92 13.37
CA SER A 4 10.35 10.31 12.77
C SER A 4 10.56 9.72 11.38
N ASP A 5 9.81 8.69 11.01
CA ASP A 5 9.92 8.01 9.72
C ASP A 5 9.09 8.70 8.61
N LEU A 6 8.13 9.54 9.00
CA LEU A 6 7.14 10.08 8.05
C LEU A 6 7.78 10.87 6.90
N GLY A 7 8.78 11.68 7.19
CA GLY A 7 9.45 12.47 6.15
C GLY A 7 10.08 11.61 5.08
N SER A 8 10.82 10.59 5.49
CA SER A 8 11.49 9.67 4.56
C SER A 8 10.49 8.82 3.78
N ALA A 9 9.43 8.35 4.43
CA ALA A 9 8.38 7.61 3.76
C ALA A 9 7.65 8.48 2.73
N TYR A 10 7.37 9.72 3.07
CA TYR A 10 6.71 10.64 2.14
C TYR A 10 7.59 10.98 0.93
N GLU A 11 8.90 11.07 1.10
CA GLU A 11 9.80 11.25 -0.04
C GLU A 11 9.70 10.08 -1.02
N ILE A 12 9.55 8.85 -0.51
CA ILE A 12 9.32 7.68 -1.37
C ILE A 12 7.97 7.81 -2.09
N GLU A 13 6.92 8.21 -1.38
CA GLU A 13 5.60 8.42 -1.99
C GLU A 13 5.67 9.37 -3.17
N LYS A 14 6.33 10.50 -3.01
CA LYS A 14 6.50 11.48 -4.09
C LYS A 14 7.30 10.93 -5.25
N GLN A 15 8.30 10.09 -4.97
CA GLN A 15 9.17 9.53 -5.99
C GLN A 15 8.47 8.50 -6.87
N VAL A 16 7.65 7.63 -6.26
CA VAL A 16 7.17 6.42 -6.95
C VAL A 16 5.71 6.47 -7.37
N ASN A 17 4.90 7.33 -6.78
CA ASN A 17 3.49 7.43 -7.11
C ASN A 17 3.27 8.57 -8.11
N PRO A 18 2.77 8.31 -9.33
CA PRO A 18 2.49 9.36 -10.31
C PRO A 18 1.46 10.40 -9.83
N SER A 19 0.57 9.99 -8.93
CA SER A 19 -0.43 10.87 -8.30
C SER A 19 -0.29 10.73 -6.78
N PRO A 20 0.77 11.29 -6.19
CA PRO A 20 1.06 11.06 -4.78
C PRO A 20 0.00 11.70 -3.88
N TRP A 21 -0.20 11.08 -2.71
CA TRP A 21 -0.99 11.73 -1.67
C TRP A 21 -0.37 13.07 -1.33
N SER A 22 -1.19 14.04 -0.94
CA SER A 22 -0.67 15.28 -0.38
C SER A 22 0.07 14.99 0.93
N LYS A 23 0.99 15.87 1.29
CA LYS A 23 1.71 15.75 2.56
C LYS A 23 0.71 15.68 3.73
N ASP A 24 -0.31 16.54 3.71
CA ASP A 24 -1.31 16.58 4.77
C ASP A 24 -2.07 15.26 4.86
N ASN A 25 -2.48 14.67 3.74
CA ASN A 25 -3.18 13.39 3.74
C ASN A 25 -2.28 12.26 4.21
N PHE A 26 -1.02 12.26 3.81
CA PHE A 26 -0.06 11.24 4.23
C PHE A 26 0.16 11.29 5.74
N TYR A 27 0.38 12.47 6.28
CA TYR A 27 0.61 12.66 7.71
C TYR A 27 -0.65 12.42 8.53
N SER A 28 -1.82 12.85 8.05
CA SER A 28 -3.08 12.64 8.77
C SER A 28 -3.46 11.15 8.82
N SER A 29 -3.09 10.38 7.83
CA SER A 29 -3.27 8.92 7.85
C SER A 29 -2.54 8.30 9.04
N PHE A 30 -1.34 8.77 9.34
CA PHE A 30 -0.62 8.35 10.54
C PHE A 30 -1.32 8.80 11.82
N ASP A 31 -1.78 10.04 11.86
CA ASP A 31 -2.39 10.64 13.05
C ASP A 31 -3.75 10.00 13.41
N VAL A 32 -4.54 9.54 12.42
CA VAL A 32 -5.82 8.88 12.69
C VAL A 32 -5.66 7.42 13.13
N GLY A 33 -4.42 6.96 13.27
CA GLY A 33 -4.14 5.63 13.81
C GLY A 33 -4.21 4.49 12.79
N HIS A 34 -4.05 4.77 11.51
CA HIS A 34 -3.83 3.71 10.55
C HIS A 34 -2.55 2.95 10.88
N HIS A 35 -2.53 1.67 10.59
CA HIS A 35 -1.33 0.85 10.78
C HIS A 35 -0.32 1.15 9.68
N SER A 36 0.95 1.11 10.03
CA SER A 36 2.01 1.38 9.06
C SER A 36 3.29 0.64 9.42
N LEU A 37 3.99 0.20 8.39
CA LEU A 37 5.26 -0.51 8.50
C LEU A 37 6.26 0.14 7.57
N VAL A 38 7.54 0.08 7.93
CA VAL A 38 8.64 0.50 7.06
C VAL A 38 9.60 -0.64 6.84
N CYS A 39 10.26 -0.62 5.70
CA CYS A 39 11.39 -1.48 5.39
C CYS A 39 12.66 -0.63 5.46
N ARG A 40 13.66 -1.09 6.23
CA ARG A 40 14.93 -0.37 6.42
C ARG A 40 16.09 -1.23 5.97
N ILE A 41 17.09 -0.55 5.40
CA ILE A 41 18.41 -1.13 5.18
C ILE A 41 19.42 -0.15 5.75
N ASP A 42 20.25 -0.61 6.71
CA ASP A 42 21.26 0.22 7.37
C ASP A 42 20.71 1.56 7.85
N SER A 43 19.61 1.53 8.56
CA SER A 43 18.93 2.72 9.09
C SER A 43 18.24 3.60 8.05
N LYS A 44 18.34 3.27 6.77
CA LYS A 44 17.69 4.01 5.69
C LYS A 44 16.34 3.37 5.37
N ILE A 45 15.29 4.17 5.33
CA ILE A 45 13.97 3.71 4.92
C ILE A 45 13.96 3.58 3.40
N ILE A 46 13.63 2.38 2.92
CA ILE A 46 13.57 2.06 1.49
C ILE A 46 12.16 1.71 1.03
N GLY A 47 11.22 1.57 1.95
CA GLY A 47 9.84 1.27 1.61
C GLY A 47 8.92 1.44 2.79
N PHE A 48 7.63 1.51 2.51
CA PHE A 48 6.59 1.66 3.52
C PHE A 48 5.30 0.98 3.06
N VAL A 49 4.43 0.67 4.01
CA VAL A 49 3.05 0.26 3.75
C VAL A 49 2.14 0.86 4.80
N ILE A 50 0.97 1.30 4.38
CA ILE A 50 -0.08 1.86 5.25
C ILE A 50 -1.34 1.06 5.01
N PHE A 51 -2.00 0.63 6.09
CA PHE A 51 -3.24 -0.12 6.00
C PHE A 51 -4.16 0.24 7.15
N SER A 52 -5.45 0.08 6.95
CA SER A 52 -6.47 0.24 7.99
C SER A 52 -7.03 -1.11 8.38
N LEU A 53 -7.51 -1.21 9.60
CA LEU A 53 -8.20 -2.40 10.10
C LEU A 53 -9.54 -1.96 10.68
N ILE A 54 -10.62 -2.44 10.07
CA ILE A 54 -11.98 -2.16 10.54
C ILE A 54 -12.68 -3.50 10.68
N LYS A 55 -13.07 -3.84 11.91
CA LYS A 55 -13.66 -5.14 12.22
C LYS A 55 -12.69 -6.26 11.80
N GLN A 56 -13.10 -7.13 10.90
CA GLN A 56 -12.28 -8.26 10.43
C GLN A 56 -11.73 -8.04 9.03
N GLU A 57 -11.69 -6.79 8.58
CA GLU A 57 -11.22 -6.42 7.25
C GLU A 57 -10.00 -5.51 7.34
N SER A 58 -8.93 -5.89 6.66
CA SER A 58 -7.74 -5.06 6.47
C SER A 58 -7.79 -4.44 5.08
N HIS A 59 -7.47 -3.17 4.98
CA HIS A 59 -7.41 -2.46 3.70
C HIS A 59 -6.01 -1.91 3.48
N LEU A 60 -5.36 -2.37 2.42
CA LEU A 60 -4.10 -1.79 1.98
C LEU A 60 -4.38 -0.43 1.37
N LEU A 61 -3.91 0.64 2.00
CA LEU A 61 -4.16 2.00 1.57
C LEU A 61 -3.05 2.57 0.70
N ASN A 62 -1.81 2.25 1.01
CA ASN A 62 -0.66 2.75 0.25
C ASN A 62 0.55 1.88 0.50
N ILE A 63 1.34 1.63 -0.55
CA ILE A 63 2.60 0.89 -0.47
C ILE A 63 3.57 1.50 -1.45
N GLY A 64 4.81 1.69 -1.03
CA GLY A 64 5.84 2.25 -1.89
C GLY A 64 7.21 1.70 -1.56
N VAL A 65 8.02 1.53 -2.60
CA VAL A 65 9.42 1.12 -2.49
C VAL A 65 10.25 2.10 -3.32
N ALA A 66 11.32 2.61 -2.73
CA ALA A 66 12.23 3.54 -3.41
C ALA A 66 12.73 2.92 -4.72
N LYS A 67 12.87 3.75 -5.76
CA LYS A 67 13.19 3.28 -7.12
C LYS A 67 14.41 2.36 -7.17
N ASP A 68 15.47 2.73 -6.45
CA ASP A 68 16.71 1.95 -6.45
C ASP A 68 16.58 0.58 -5.77
N TRP A 69 15.50 0.38 -5.03
CA TRP A 69 15.25 -0.84 -4.26
C TRP A 69 14.08 -1.66 -4.78
N GLN A 70 13.47 -1.23 -5.88
CA GLN A 70 12.40 -1.99 -6.51
C GLN A 70 12.92 -3.28 -7.14
N ARG A 71 12.06 -4.30 -7.21
CA ARG A 71 12.36 -5.62 -7.78
C ARG A 71 13.45 -6.38 -7.03
N LYS A 72 13.68 -6.03 -5.75
CA LYS A 72 14.65 -6.69 -4.88
C LYS A 72 13.98 -7.36 -3.67
N GLY A 73 12.67 -7.50 -3.71
CA GLY A 73 11.91 -8.22 -2.68
C GLY A 73 11.35 -7.35 -1.55
N ALA A 74 11.59 -6.04 -1.54
CA ALA A 74 11.11 -5.18 -0.46
C ALA A 74 9.57 -5.08 -0.46
N GLY A 75 8.96 -4.93 -1.62
CA GLY A 75 7.49 -4.90 -1.74
C GLY A 75 6.85 -6.18 -1.26
N ALA A 76 7.42 -7.32 -1.63
CA ALA A 76 6.95 -8.63 -1.16
C ALA A 76 7.05 -8.76 0.35
N MET A 77 8.16 -8.30 0.93
CA MET A 77 8.37 -8.33 2.38
C MET A 77 7.33 -7.47 3.10
N LEU A 78 7.07 -6.26 2.59
CA LEU A 78 6.06 -5.37 3.15
C LEU A 78 4.65 -5.97 3.07
N LEU A 79 4.30 -6.55 1.93
CA LEU A 79 2.99 -7.19 1.75
C LEU A 79 2.81 -8.37 2.68
N LYS A 80 3.81 -9.25 2.78
CA LYS A 80 3.78 -10.40 3.69
C LYS A 80 3.66 -9.97 5.14
N SER A 81 4.36 -8.91 5.54
CA SER A 81 4.29 -8.36 6.90
C SER A 81 2.92 -7.78 7.21
N LEU A 82 2.31 -7.08 6.24
CA LEU A 82 0.94 -6.59 6.38
C LEU A 82 -0.03 -7.75 6.59
N ILE A 83 0.08 -8.79 5.79
CA ILE A 83 -0.79 -9.97 5.91
C ILE A 83 -0.64 -10.62 7.28
N LYS A 84 0.61 -10.83 7.72
CA LYS A 84 0.89 -11.42 9.03
C LYS A 84 0.31 -10.58 10.16
N GLN A 85 0.54 -9.27 10.13
CA GLN A 85 0.03 -8.39 11.17
C GLN A 85 -1.49 -8.31 11.15
N SER A 86 -2.10 -8.28 9.97
CA SER A 86 -3.56 -8.31 9.82
C SER A 86 -4.16 -9.55 10.46
N LYS A 87 -3.55 -10.72 10.25
CA LYS A 87 -4.00 -11.97 10.89
C LYS A 87 -3.92 -11.88 12.41
N VAL A 88 -2.81 -11.39 12.94
CA VAL A 88 -2.62 -11.23 14.39
C VAL A 88 -3.69 -10.33 14.98
N LEU A 89 -4.10 -9.30 14.25
CA LEU A 89 -5.11 -8.35 14.68
C LEU A 89 -6.55 -8.82 14.43
N GLY A 90 -6.73 -10.03 13.93
CA GLY A 90 -8.06 -10.64 13.75
C GLY A 90 -8.69 -10.45 12.39
N ALA A 91 -7.98 -9.92 11.40
CA ALA A 91 -8.52 -9.77 10.07
C ALA A 91 -8.71 -11.12 9.40
N LYS A 92 -9.76 -11.25 8.62
CA LYS A 92 -10.08 -12.44 7.82
C LYS A 92 -9.83 -12.22 6.34
N LYS A 93 -9.69 -10.98 5.91
CA LYS A 93 -9.56 -10.62 4.52
C LYS A 93 -8.77 -9.32 4.37
N VAL A 94 -7.98 -9.23 3.31
CA VAL A 94 -7.27 -8.01 2.93
C VAL A 94 -7.83 -7.52 1.61
N PHE A 95 -8.19 -6.24 1.56
CA PHE A 95 -8.72 -5.57 0.37
C PHE A 95 -7.74 -4.52 -0.13
N LEU A 96 -7.77 -4.25 -1.41
CA LEU A 96 -7.05 -3.15 -2.02
C LEU A 96 -7.75 -2.66 -3.29
N GLU A 97 -7.43 -1.43 -3.68
CA GLU A 97 -7.78 -0.89 -4.98
C GLU A 97 -6.49 -0.59 -5.75
N VAL A 98 -6.51 -0.85 -7.04
CA VAL A 98 -5.36 -0.61 -7.92
C VAL A 98 -5.86 -0.03 -9.25
N ARG A 99 -5.12 0.92 -9.83
CA ARG A 99 -5.47 1.47 -11.14
C ARG A 99 -5.48 0.35 -12.18
N SER A 100 -6.50 0.36 -13.04
CA SER A 100 -6.63 -0.68 -14.09
C SER A 100 -5.46 -0.67 -15.07
N LYS A 101 -4.80 0.48 -15.23
CA LYS A 101 -3.63 0.62 -16.10
C LYS A 101 -2.32 0.19 -15.44
N ASN A 102 -2.32 -0.08 -14.14
CA ASN A 102 -1.11 -0.46 -13.41
C ASN A 102 -0.89 -1.98 -13.48
N ASP A 103 -0.45 -2.44 -14.65
CA ASP A 103 -0.26 -3.87 -14.90
C ASP A 103 0.76 -4.51 -13.96
N ASN A 104 1.83 -3.79 -13.62
CA ASN A 104 2.86 -4.29 -12.72
C ASN A 104 2.31 -4.57 -11.33
N ALA A 105 1.49 -3.67 -10.80
CA ALA A 105 0.89 -3.85 -9.48
C ALA A 105 -0.14 -4.99 -9.50
N ILE A 106 -0.98 -5.06 -10.52
CA ILE A 106 -1.97 -6.13 -10.67
C ILE A 106 -1.26 -7.48 -10.72
N PHE A 107 -0.20 -7.59 -11.52
CA PHE A 107 0.61 -8.81 -11.61
C PHE A 107 1.20 -9.17 -10.24
N PHE A 108 1.74 -8.19 -9.53
CA PHE A 108 2.33 -8.38 -8.19
C PHE A 108 1.30 -8.94 -7.21
N TYR A 109 0.13 -8.32 -7.11
CA TYR A 109 -0.91 -8.80 -6.20
C TYR A 109 -1.45 -10.17 -6.59
N THR A 110 -1.62 -10.41 -7.88
CA THR A 110 -2.07 -11.71 -8.39
C THR A 110 -1.07 -12.81 -8.03
N LYS A 111 0.21 -12.52 -8.11
CA LYS A 111 1.28 -13.45 -7.72
C LYS A 111 1.15 -13.87 -6.25
N TYR A 112 0.68 -12.97 -5.39
CA TYR A 112 0.47 -13.26 -3.97
C TYR A 112 -0.97 -13.68 -3.66
N ASN A 113 -1.68 -14.21 -4.66
CA ASN A 113 -2.99 -14.86 -4.57
C ASN A 113 -4.16 -13.91 -4.32
N PHE A 114 -3.98 -12.61 -4.53
CA PHE A 114 -5.12 -11.71 -4.55
C PHE A 114 -5.98 -11.99 -5.78
N LEU A 115 -7.29 -11.98 -5.59
CA LEU A 115 -8.27 -12.18 -6.65
C LEU A 115 -8.94 -10.87 -7.00
N LYS A 116 -9.26 -10.71 -8.28
CA LYS A 116 -10.03 -9.58 -8.75
C LYS A 116 -11.50 -9.78 -8.39
N ASP A 117 -12.08 -8.83 -7.66
CA ASP A 117 -13.48 -8.91 -7.23
C ASP A 117 -14.40 -8.09 -8.14
N ALA A 118 -13.97 -6.88 -8.52
CA ALA A 118 -14.82 -5.94 -9.25
C ALA A 118 -13.99 -4.86 -9.92
N ILE A 119 -14.65 -4.08 -10.79
CA ILE A 119 -14.10 -2.87 -11.37
C ILE A 119 -14.98 -1.72 -10.92
N ARG A 120 -14.37 -0.65 -10.39
CA ARG A 120 -15.07 0.60 -10.09
C ARG A 120 -14.71 1.62 -11.15
N ALA A 121 -15.65 1.89 -12.07
CA ALA A 121 -15.42 2.79 -13.19
C ALA A 121 -15.21 4.22 -12.70
N ASN A 122 -14.28 4.93 -13.33
CA ASN A 122 -14.00 6.34 -13.10
C ASN A 122 -13.65 6.66 -11.61
N TYR A 123 -13.02 5.71 -10.92
CA TYR A 123 -12.68 5.87 -9.51
C TYR A 123 -11.59 6.93 -9.30
N TYR A 124 -10.56 6.90 -10.15
CA TYR A 124 -9.47 7.88 -10.11
C TYR A 124 -9.81 9.04 -11.04
N SER A 125 -9.73 10.26 -10.52
CA SER A 125 -10.02 11.48 -11.26
C SER A 125 -8.75 12.33 -11.40
N GLY A 126 -8.86 13.47 -12.08
CA GLY A 126 -7.75 14.40 -12.23
C GLY A 126 -7.09 14.30 -13.59
N SER A 127 -5.78 14.54 -13.65
CA SER A 127 -5.03 14.62 -14.91
C SER A 127 -4.80 13.26 -15.59
N ASP A 128 -4.92 12.16 -14.82
CA ASP A 128 -4.76 10.80 -15.34
C ASP A 128 -5.91 9.93 -14.81
N PRO A 129 -7.13 10.13 -15.35
CA PRO A 129 -8.29 9.37 -14.90
C PRO A 129 -8.17 7.89 -15.25
N ASP A 130 -8.69 7.03 -14.38
CA ASP A 130 -8.66 5.59 -14.58
C ASP A 130 -9.73 4.91 -13.73
N ASP A 131 -10.03 3.65 -14.07
CA ASP A 131 -10.85 2.77 -13.26
C ASP A 131 -10.02 2.15 -12.15
N ALA A 132 -10.68 1.70 -11.09
CA ALA A 132 -10.05 0.91 -10.05
C ALA A 132 -10.42 -0.56 -10.20
N ILE A 133 -9.42 -1.42 -10.10
CA ILE A 133 -9.62 -2.85 -9.90
C ILE A 133 -9.65 -3.11 -8.41
N LEU A 134 -10.73 -3.70 -7.92
CA LEU A 134 -10.84 -4.10 -6.53
C LEU A 134 -10.36 -5.54 -6.39
N MET A 135 -9.42 -5.75 -5.50
CA MET A 135 -8.83 -7.08 -5.27
C MET A 135 -8.88 -7.43 -3.79
N SER A 136 -8.88 -8.72 -3.50
CA SER A 136 -8.88 -9.20 -2.13
C SER A 136 -8.16 -10.53 -1.98
N LEU A 137 -7.77 -10.80 -0.74
CA LEU A 137 -7.13 -12.06 -0.32
C LEU A 137 -7.76 -12.51 0.98
N GLU A 138 -8.23 -13.74 1.03
CA GLU A 138 -8.63 -14.37 2.28
C GLU A 138 -7.39 -14.83 3.05
N ILE A 139 -7.37 -14.53 4.35
CA ILE A 139 -6.20 -14.82 5.18
C ILE A 139 -6.55 -15.63 6.44
#